data_ce7e5b53d699132511b2f694786b7259
#
_entry.id   ce7e5b53d699132511b2f694786b7259
#
_cell.length_a   1.000
_cell.length_b   1.000
_cell.length_c   1.000
_cell.angle_alpha   90.00
_cell.angle_beta   90.00
_cell.angle_gamma   90.00
#
_symmetry.space_group_name_H-M   'P 1'
#
loop_
_entity.id
_entity.type
_entity.pdbx_description
1 polymer ?
#
loop_
_entity_poly.entity_id
_entity_poly.type
_entity_poly.pdbx_seq_one_letter_code
_entity_poly.pdbx_strand_id
1 'polypeptide(L)'
;MPPLRRNDTGRPVPNRRRQAQQAIAEAEARKRYLQQKKNRPVPPDYDEGKPTPLLLRILSLLGVILLCFVLGYLGTSWVVDFLNRKLLLKPENRIENQGDLSNFEEAERERSARQALFSGADVQQISINLYHVKDDAISEVRKNFLVQTREDNIREAVNEIISMSGVPNAERIKLLHVFKNGDTAFLDMPGQFASALNAIGKQKSLLLITSIVRTIQENFSPISQVRFLLDSKSPGSGGIVDLSSVWKLPKKS
;
A
#
# COMPACT_ATOMS: atom_id res chain seq x y z
N MET A 1 -46.39 48.10 -5.13
CA MET A 1 -46.56 46.95 -4.22
C MET A 1 -47.75 47.22 -3.32
N PRO A 2 -48.81 46.40 -3.29
CA PRO A 2 -49.92 46.60 -2.38
C PRO A 2 -49.49 46.27 -0.95
N PRO A 3 -49.91 47.00 0.08
CA PRO A 3 -49.52 46.78 1.46
C PRO A 3 -50.04 45.44 1.97
N LEU A 4 -49.22 44.73 2.70
CA LEU A 4 -49.58 43.51 3.38
C LEU A 4 -50.55 43.84 4.53
N ARG A 5 -51.74 43.29 4.50
CA ARG A 5 -52.66 43.33 5.66
C ARG A 5 -52.08 42.44 6.75
N ARG A 6 -51.84 43.01 7.93
CA ARG A 6 -51.47 42.24 9.15
C ARG A 6 -52.75 41.88 9.94
N ASN A 7 -52.80 40.69 10.47
CA ASN A 7 -53.81 40.32 11.47
C ASN A 7 -53.34 40.77 12.87
N ASP A 8 -54.24 40.77 13.84
CA ASP A 8 -53.99 41.21 15.22
C ASP A 8 -52.86 40.50 15.95
N THR A 9 -52.36 39.40 15.42
CA THR A 9 -51.21 38.63 15.94
C THR A 9 -49.89 39.00 15.27
N GLY A 10 -49.89 40.03 14.41
CA GLY A 10 -48.64 40.51 13.75
C GLY A 10 -48.07 39.60 12.66
N ARG A 11 -48.73 38.50 12.31
CA ARG A 11 -48.29 37.58 11.25
C ARG A 11 -48.83 38.04 9.89
N PRO A 12 -48.00 38.00 8.79
CA PRO A 12 -48.48 38.38 7.46
C PRO A 12 -49.53 37.38 6.98
N VAL A 13 -50.72 37.89 6.61
CA VAL A 13 -51.81 37.11 6.03
C VAL A 13 -51.40 36.70 4.59
N PRO A 14 -51.36 35.44 4.25
CA PRO A 14 -50.99 35.01 2.91
C PRO A 14 -52.07 35.43 1.91
N ASN A 15 -51.63 36.05 0.81
CA ASN A 15 -52.48 36.59 -0.24
C ASN A 15 -53.21 35.42 -0.95
N ARG A 16 -54.52 35.30 -0.77
CA ARG A 16 -55.39 34.25 -1.36
C ARG A 16 -55.16 34.07 -2.87
N ARG A 17 -54.89 35.17 -3.60
CA ARG A 17 -54.60 35.07 -5.04
C ARG A 17 -53.28 34.35 -5.34
N ARG A 18 -52.22 34.53 -4.53
CA ARG A 18 -50.97 33.79 -4.70
C ARG A 18 -51.09 32.32 -4.38
N GLN A 19 -51.89 31.96 -3.35
CA GLN A 19 -52.15 30.57 -3.04
C GLN A 19 -52.94 29.86 -4.14
N ALA A 20 -53.97 30.52 -4.71
CA ALA A 20 -54.71 30.00 -5.85
C ALA A 20 -53.82 29.79 -7.10
N GLN A 21 -52.92 30.72 -7.39
CA GLN A 21 -51.95 30.57 -8.50
C GLN A 21 -50.95 29.44 -8.28
N GLN A 22 -50.50 29.24 -7.04
CA GLN A 22 -49.59 28.11 -6.70
C GLN A 22 -50.32 26.78 -6.83
N ALA A 23 -51.56 26.67 -6.36
CA ALA A 23 -52.36 25.46 -6.48
C ALA A 23 -52.66 25.07 -7.95
N ILE A 24 -52.88 26.06 -8.82
CA ILE A 24 -53.05 25.79 -10.27
C ILE A 24 -51.72 25.34 -10.91
N ALA A 25 -50.62 25.97 -10.57
CA ALA A 25 -49.31 25.58 -11.08
C ALA A 25 -48.90 24.16 -10.65
N GLU A 26 -49.19 23.75 -9.38
CA GLU A 26 -48.97 22.41 -8.91
C GLU A 26 -49.88 21.37 -9.61
N ALA A 27 -51.14 21.71 -9.85
CA ALA A 27 -52.03 20.82 -10.56
C ALA A 27 -51.59 20.60 -12.03
N GLU A 28 -51.09 21.65 -12.71
CA GLU A 28 -50.54 21.51 -14.05
C GLU A 28 -49.24 20.69 -14.06
N ALA A 29 -48.35 20.91 -13.10
CA ALA A 29 -47.12 20.14 -12.96
C ALA A 29 -47.41 18.64 -12.74
N ARG A 30 -48.41 18.30 -11.91
CA ARG A 30 -48.86 16.94 -11.75
C ARG A 30 -49.44 16.31 -13.02
N LYS A 31 -50.22 17.09 -13.79
CA LYS A 31 -50.75 16.61 -15.09
C LYS A 31 -49.62 16.33 -16.08
N ARG A 32 -48.61 17.21 -16.19
CA ARG A 32 -47.41 16.99 -17.05
C ARG A 32 -46.61 15.77 -16.62
N TYR A 33 -46.41 15.58 -15.32
CA TYR A 33 -45.73 14.40 -14.79
C TYR A 33 -46.45 13.10 -15.14
N LEU A 34 -47.77 13.06 -15.00
CA LEU A 34 -48.59 11.89 -15.33
C LEU A 34 -48.58 11.59 -16.82
N GLN A 35 -48.62 12.63 -17.70
CA GLN A 35 -48.50 12.45 -19.14
C GLN A 35 -47.10 11.92 -19.52
N GLN A 36 -46.06 12.43 -18.89
CA GLN A 36 -44.68 11.99 -19.14
C GLN A 36 -44.47 10.53 -18.69
N LYS A 37 -45.12 10.10 -17.59
CA LYS A 37 -45.11 8.73 -17.13
C LYS A 37 -45.85 7.78 -18.09
N LYS A 38 -46.96 8.25 -18.71
CA LYS A 38 -47.74 7.46 -19.69
C LYS A 38 -47.00 7.29 -21.02
N ASN A 39 -46.14 8.23 -21.40
CA ASN A 39 -45.37 8.21 -22.64
C ASN A 39 -43.96 7.68 -22.48
N ARG A 40 -43.60 7.08 -21.31
CA ARG A 40 -42.31 6.36 -21.22
C ARG A 40 -42.37 5.17 -22.15
N PRO A 41 -41.40 5.04 -23.08
CA PRO A 41 -41.30 3.81 -23.86
C PRO A 41 -41.19 2.67 -22.88
N VAL A 42 -42.06 1.68 -23.03
CA VAL A 42 -41.97 0.41 -22.32
C VAL A 42 -40.59 -0.14 -22.64
N PRO A 43 -39.73 -0.43 -21.63
CA PRO A 43 -38.46 -1.08 -21.90
C PRO A 43 -38.76 -2.34 -22.72
N PRO A 44 -37.95 -2.63 -23.76
CA PRO A 44 -38.18 -3.85 -24.54
C PRO A 44 -38.28 -5.01 -23.56
N ASP A 45 -39.36 -5.80 -23.71
CA ASP A 45 -39.51 -7.07 -23.02
C ASP A 45 -38.23 -7.87 -23.32
N TYR A 46 -37.32 -7.91 -22.38
CA TYR A 46 -36.28 -8.91 -22.43
C TYR A 46 -37.01 -10.23 -22.23
N ASP A 47 -37.23 -10.91 -23.36
CA ASP A 47 -37.66 -12.30 -23.40
C ASP A 47 -36.87 -12.99 -22.25
N GLU A 48 -37.56 -13.31 -21.16
CA GLU A 48 -36.98 -14.12 -20.09
C GLU A 48 -36.68 -15.47 -20.74
N GLY A 49 -35.48 -15.50 -21.36
CA GLY A 49 -35.03 -16.61 -22.15
C GLY A 49 -35.23 -17.87 -21.34
N LYS A 50 -35.95 -18.80 -21.90
CA LYS A 50 -36.18 -20.16 -21.40
C LYS A 50 -34.95 -20.59 -20.59
N PRO A 51 -35.09 -21.07 -19.34
CA PRO A 51 -33.96 -21.38 -18.49
C PRO A 51 -32.99 -22.28 -19.26
N THR A 52 -31.84 -21.72 -19.60
CA THR A 52 -30.81 -22.46 -20.34
C THR A 52 -30.52 -23.72 -19.55
N PRO A 53 -30.56 -24.91 -20.17
CA PRO A 53 -30.40 -26.17 -19.47
C PRO A 53 -29.09 -26.12 -18.66
N LEU A 54 -29.12 -26.62 -17.44
CA LEU A 54 -28.04 -26.55 -16.45
C LEU A 54 -26.71 -27.04 -17.04
N LEU A 55 -26.77 -28.02 -17.96
CA LEU A 55 -25.65 -28.53 -18.76
C LEU A 55 -24.97 -27.44 -19.58
N LEU A 56 -25.72 -26.55 -20.22
CA LEU A 56 -25.14 -25.48 -21.05
C LEU A 56 -24.41 -24.45 -20.20
N ARG A 57 -24.88 -24.16 -19.00
CA ARG A 57 -24.20 -23.27 -18.04
C ARG A 57 -22.90 -23.87 -17.54
N ILE A 58 -22.90 -25.17 -17.22
CA ILE A 58 -21.69 -25.88 -16.78
C ILE A 58 -20.67 -25.94 -17.92
N LEU A 59 -21.11 -26.22 -19.15
CA LEU A 59 -20.24 -26.26 -20.32
C LEU A 59 -19.61 -24.90 -20.63
N SER A 60 -20.40 -23.82 -20.51
CA SER A 60 -19.92 -22.43 -20.66
C SER A 60 -18.85 -22.09 -19.61
N LEU A 61 -19.08 -22.46 -18.33
CA LEU A 61 -18.13 -22.22 -17.25
C LEU A 61 -16.83 -23.00 -17.46
N LEU A 62 -16.94 -24.25 -17.92
CA LEU A 62 -15.79 -25.11 -18.24
C LEU A 62 -14.99 -24.54 -19.42
N GLY A 63 -15.67 -23.98 -20.43
CA GLY A 63 -15.05 -23.28 -21.55
C GLY A 63 -14.26 -22.06 -21.13
N VAL A 64 -14.79 -21.24 -20.20
CA VAL A 64 -14.08 -20.07 -19.67
C VAL A 64 -12.84 -20.48 -18.88
N ILE A 65 -12.94 -21.52 -18.03
CA ILE A 65 -11.80 -22.04 -17.28
C ILE A 65 -10.70 -22.53 -18.23
N LEU A 66 -11.07 -23.31 -19.25
CA LEU A 66 -10.12 -23.80 -20.23
C LEU A 66 -9.45 -22.66 -21.00
N LEU A 67 -10.20 -21.64 -21.38
CA LEU A 67 -9.68 -20.45 -22.06
C LEU A 67 -8.67 -19.71 -21.16
N CYS A 68 -8.97 -19.54 -19.88
CA CYS A 68 -8.05 -18.91 -18.91
C CYS A 68 -6.75 -19.72 -18.75
N PHE A 69 -6.85 -21.06 -18.73
CA PHE A 69 -5.68 -21.94 -18.68
C PHE A 69 -4.80 -21.81 -19.94
N VAL A 70 -5.40 -21.80 -21.10
CA VAL A 70 -4.67 -21.64 -22.38
C VAL A 70 -4.00 -20.27 -22.46
N LEU A 71 -4.72 -19.20 -22.10
CA LEU A 71 -4.16 -17.85 -22.09
C LEU A 71 -3.05 -17.69 -21.02
N GLY A 72 -3.22 -18.30 -19.87
CA GLY A 72 -2.20 -18.32 -18.80
C GLY A 72 -0.94 -19.05 -19.27
N TYR A 73 -1.09 -20.21 -19.90
CA TYR A 73 0.04 -21.00 -20.40
C TYR A 73 0.80 -20.28 -21.53
N LEU A 74 0.08 -19.74 -22.51
CA LEU A 74 0.68 -18.97 -23.62
C LEU A 74 1.31 -17.67 -23.11
N GLY A 75 0.65 -16.97 -22.15
CA GLY A 75 1.18 -15.76 -21.54
C GLY A 75 2.47 -16.02 -20.78
N THR A 76 2.55 -17.11 -20.02
CA THR A 76 3.76 -17.49 -19.28
C THR A 76 4.91 -17.81 -20.23
N SER A 77 4.66 -18.56 -21.31
CA SER A 77 5.69 -18.87 -22.30
C SER A 77 6.20 -17.60 -22.99
N TRP A 78 5.30 -16.68 -23.32
CA TRP A 78 5.69 -15.41 -23.95
C TRP A 78 6.48 -14.49 -23.01
N VAL A 79 6.11 -14.41 -21.72
CA VAL A 79 6.82 -13.65 -20.71
C VAL A 79 8.22 -14.22 -20.48
N VAL A 80 8.37 -15.55 -20.40
CA VAL A 80 9.67 -16.20 -20.24
C VAL A 80 10.56 -15.94 -21.47
N ASP A 81 10.00 -16.02 -22.69
CA ASP A 81 10.73 -15.75 -23.93
C ASP A 81 11.11 -14.27 -24.04
N PHE A 82 10.23 -13.35 -23.59
CA PHE A 82 10.52 -11.91 -23.54
C PHE A 82 11.61 -11.58 -22.51
N LEU A 83 11.56 -12.21 -21.33
CA LEU A 83 12.59 -12.09 -20.28
C LEU A 83 13.94 -12.66 -20.76
N ASN A 84 13.93 -13.79 -21.46
CA ASN A 84 15.14 -14.37 -22.05
C ASN A 84 15.75 -13.48 -23.15
N ARG A 85 14.94 -12.77 -23.91
CA ARG A 85 15.43 -11.89 -25.00
C ARG A 85 15.87 -10.53 -24.54
N LYS A 86 15.27 -9.96 -23.47
CA LYS A 86 15.56 -8.58 -23.02
C LYS A 86 16.39 -8.48 -21.72
N LEU A 87 16.32 -9.44 -20.85
CA LEU A 87 17.16 -9.50 -19.65
C LEU A 87 18.33 -10.42 -19.96
N LEU A 88 19.40 -9.86 -20.53
CA LEU A 88 20.82 -10.23 -20.48
C LEU A 88 21.20 -11.52 -19.70
N LEU A 89 20.46 -12.59 -19.87
CA LEU A 89 20.95 -13.92 -19.55
C LEU A 89 21.79 -14.33 -20.76
N LYS A 90 23.12 -14.28 -20.60
CA LYS A 90 24.05 -14.86 -21.58
C LYS A 90 23.56 -16.25 -21.95
N PRO A 91 23.67 -16.68 -23.24
CA PRO A 91 23.15 -17.95 -23.73
C PRO A 91 23.74 -19.19 -23.04
N GLU A 92 24.71 -19.03 -22.14
CA GLU A 92 25.37 -20.12 -21.40
C GLU A 92 24.55 -20.71 -20.24
N ASN A 93 23.43 -20.07 -19.84
CA ASN A 93 22.59 -20.57 -18.76
C ASN A 93 21.20 -21.03 -19.23
N ARG A 94 21.12 -21.64 -20.38
CA ARG A 94 19.90 -22.29 -20.86
C ARG A 94 19.64 -23.52 -20.01
N ILE A 95 18.59 -23.47 -19.18
CA ILE A 95 18.08 -24.66 -18.48
C ILE A 95 17.41 -25.55 -19.53
N GLU A 96 18.21 -26.41 -20.16
CA GLU A 96 17.72 -27.53 -20.96
C GLU A 96 17.73 -28.76 -20.06
N ASN A 97 16.51 -29.30 -19.88
CA ASN A 97 16.16 -30.61 -19.32
C ASN A 97 16.04 -30.78 -17.80
N GLN A 98 14.79 -30.84 -17.38
CA GLN A 98 14.31 -31.43 -16.13
C GLN A 98 14.37 -32.99 -16.16
N GLY A 99 15.42 -33.58 -16.67
CA GLY A 99 15.42 -35.02 -16.96
C GLY A 99 16.55 -35.85 -16.34
N ASP A 100 17.49 -35.28 -15.59
CA ASP A 100 18.61 -36.07 -15.08
C ASP A 100 18.87 -35.82 -13.60
N LEU A 101 18.11 -36.54 -12.77
CA LEU A 101 18.27 -36.60 -11.32
C LEU A 101 19.36 -37.60 -10.89
N SER A 102 20.25 -38.06 -11.77
CA SER A 102 21.18 -39.13 -11.51
C SER A 102 22.60 -38.72 -11.07
N ASN A 103 22.93 -37.42 -11.03
CA ASN A 103 24.27 -36.98 -10.58
C ASN A 103 24.22 -35.99 -9.45
N PHE A 104 23.92 -36.48 -8.25
CA PHE A 104 24.00 -35.69 -7.01
C PHE A 104 25.39 -35.07 -6.78
N GLU A 105 26.46 -35.74 -7.17
CA GLU A 105 27.82 -35.24 -7.05
C GLU A 105 28.12 -34.09 -8.04
N GLU A 106 27.54 -34.10 -9.23
CA GLU A 106 27.74 -33.07 -10.21
C GLU A 106 26.94 -31.78 -9.80
N ALA A 107 25.75 -31.98 -9.18
CA ALA A 107 24.97 -30.89 -8.61
C ALA A 107 25.66 -30.23 -7.41
N GLU A 108 26.38 -30.96 -6.58
CA GLU A 108 27.22 -30.38 -5.52
C GLU A 108 28.44 -29.66 -6.05
N ARG A 109 29.09 -30.17 -7.09
CA ARG A 109 30.18 -29.44 -7.77
C ARG A 109 29.70 -28.19 -8.47
N GLU A 110 28.54 -28.23 -9.11
CA GLU A 110 27.93 -27.01 -9.70
C GLU A 110 27.49 -26.01 -8.62
N ARG A 111 26.95 -26.47 -7.49
CA ARG A 111 26.63 -25.57 -6.35
C ARG A 111 27.89 -24.94 -5.78
N SER A 112 28.98 -25.71 -5.62
CA SER A 112 30.26 -25.19 -5.15
C SER A 112 30.92 -24.26 -6.17
N ALA A 113 30.81 -24.55 -7.46
CA ALA A 113 31.28 -23.67 -8.53
C ALA A 113 30.44 -22.39 -8.64
N ARG A 114 29.11 -22.48 -8.51
CA ARG A 114 28.23 -21.30 -8.42
C ARG A 114 28.54 -20.48 -7.18
N GLN A 115 28.75 -21.10 -6.04
CA GLN A 115 29.10 -20.42 -4.80
C GLN A 115 30.48 -19.74 -4.89
N ALA A 116 31.44 -20.35 -5.62
CA ALA A 116 32.73 -19.73 -5.93
C ALA A 116 32.60 -18.56 -6.94
N LEU A 117 31.71 -18.66 -7.92
CA LEU A 117 31.39 -17.57 -8.86
C LEU A 117 30.67 -16.40 -8.15
N PHE A 118 29.80 -16.69 -7.18
CA PHE A 118 29.16 -15.64 -6.36
C PHE A 118 30.11 -15.06 -5.31
N SER A 119 31.14 -15.78 -4.86
CA SER A 119 32.18 -15.22 -3.98
C SER A 119 33.18 -14.32 -4.71
N GLY A 120 33.22 -14.36 -6.05
CA GLY A 120 34.01 -13.45 -6.88
C GLY A 120 33.21 -12.32 -7.54
N ALA A 121 31.89 -12.34 -7.47
CA ALA A 121 31.09 -11.22 -7.87
C ALA A 121 31.34 -10.06 -6.89
N ASP A 122 31.75 -8.92 -7.39
CA ASP A 122 31.90 -7.66 -6.67
C ASP A 122 30.51 -7.31 -6.10
N VAL A 123 30.18 -7.87 -4.92
CA VAL A 123 28.90 -7.62 -4.26
C VAL A 123 28.92 -6.16 -3.84
N GLN A 124 28.29 -5.31 -4.63
CA GLN A 124 28.22 -3.89 -4.34
C GLN A 124 27.64 -3.68 -2.95
N GLN A 125 28.39 -2.98 -2.12
CA GLN A 125 27.97 -2.62 -0.77
C GLN A 125 27.75 -1.12 -0.67
N ILE A 126 26.73 -0.73 0.09
CA ILE A 126 26.49 0.66 0.46
C ILE A 126 26.82 0.82 1.94
N SER A 127 27.60 1.85 2.28
CA SER A 127 27.87 2.22 3.65
C SER A 127 26.76 3.14 4.18
N ILE A 128 26.13 2.77 5.27
CA ILE A 128 25.07 3.53 5.93
C ILE A 128 25.54 3.89 7.34
N ASN A 129 25.40 5.16 7.72
CA ASN A 129 25.63 5.63 9.07
C ASN A 129 24.36 5.36 9.89
N LEU A 130 24.39 4.35 10.76
CA LEU A 130 23.30 4.01 11.66
C LEU A 130 23.41 4.80 12.95
N TYR A 131 22.30 5.39 13.37
CA TYR A 131 22.16 5.98 14.68
C TYR A 131 21.34 5.05 15.55
N HIS A 132 21.81 4.67 16.73
CA HIS A 132 21.15 3.76 17.64
C HIS A 132 21.26 4.23 19.08
N VAL A 133 20.38 3.75 19.93
CA VAL A 133 20.40 4.11 21.38
C VAL A 133 21.39 3.23 22.10
N LYS A 134 22.36 3.85 22.75
CA LYS A 134 23.34 3.20 23.62
C LYS A 134 23.55 4.09 24.85
N ASP A 135 23.49 3.50 26.05
CA ASP A 135 23.73 4.20 27.33
C ASP A 135 22.95 5.52 27.44
N ASP A 136 21.64 5.48 27.13
CA ASP A 136 20.71 6.61 27.13
C ASP A 136 21.13 7.81 26.24
N ALA A 137 21.96 7.56 25.23
CA ALA A 137 22.38 8.51 24.21
C ALA A 137 22.27 7.93 22.80
N ILE A 138 22.33 8.80 21.79
CA ILE A 138 22.40 8.36 20.40
C ILE A 138 23.87 8.18 20.02
N SER A 139 24.23 6.96 19.64
CA SER A 139 25.54 6.59 19.13
C SER A 139 25.48 6.35 17.63
N GLU A 140 26.54 6.69 16.91
CA GLU A 140 26.68 6.46 15.47
C GLU A 140 27.59 5.27 15.23
N VAL A 141 27.20 4.41 14.27
CA VAL A 141 28.03 3.33 13.75
C VAL A 141 27.87 3.24 12.25
N ARG A 142 28.98 3.07 11.53
CA ARG A 142 28.96 2.83 10.08
C ARG A 142 28.87 1.34 9.83
N LYS A 143 27.89 0.92 9.02
CA LYS A 143 27.69 -0.47 8.64
C LYS A 143 27.54 -0.60 7.12
N ASN A 144 28.10 -1.66 6.55
CA ASN A 144 27.94 -1.97 5.14
C ASN A 144 26.74 -2.90 4.93
N PHE A 145 25.92 -2.55 3.96
CA PHE A 145 24.74 -3.31 3.53
C PHE A 145 24.92 -3.71 2.07
N LEU A 146 24.28 -4.77 1.66
CA LEU A 146 24.20 -5.12 0.24
C LEU A 146 23.38 -4.06 -0.50
N VAL A 147 23.82 -3.69 -1.71
CA VAL A 147 23.03 -2.79 -2.55
C VAL A 147 21.75 -3.49 -2.98
N GLN A 148 20.63 -2.99 -2.51
CA GLN A 148 19.28 -3.45 -2.81
C GLN A 148 18.42 -2.27 -3.25
N THR A 149 17.09 -2.43 -3.27
CA THR A 149 16.20 -1.28 -3.44
C THR A 149 16.37 -0.32 -2.25
N ARG A 150 16.06 0.97 -2.46
CA ARG A 150 16.14 1.95 -1.37
C ARG A 150 15.25 1.56 -0.20
N GLU A 151 14.07 1.06 -0.49
CA GLU A 151 13.07 0.61 0.48
C GLU A 151 13.59 -0.58 1.30
N ASP A 152 14.28 -1.51 0.68
CA ASP A 152 14.88 -2.67 1.36
C ASP A 152 16.07 -2.23 2.24
N ASN A 153 16.91 -1.33 1.75
CA ASN A 153 18.01 -0.78 2.53
C ASN A 153 17.50 0.00 3.76
N ILE A 154 16.40 0.77 3.61
CA ILE A 154 15.75 1.45 4.75
C ILE A 154 15.21 0.40 5.73
N ARG A 155 14.56 -0.64 5.24
CA ARG A 155 14.01 -1.73 6.09
C ARG A 155 15.12 -2.40 6.89
N GLU A 156 16.21 -2.74 6.25
CA GLU A 156 17.35 -3.41 6.88
C GLU A 156 18.00 -2.48 7.92
N ALA A 157 18.24 -1.21 7.58
CA ALA A 157 18.80 -0.22 8.51
C ALA A 157 17.92 -0.01 9.75
N VAL A 158 16.60 0.13 9.58
CA VAL A 158 15.66 0.30 10.71
C VAL A 158 15.62 -0.94 11.59
N ASN A 159 15.57 -2.13 11.02
CA ASN A 159 15.60 -3.38 11.78
C ASN A 159 16.89 -3.52 12.59
N GLU A 160 18.01 -3.13 12.02
CA GLU A 160 19.31 -3.13 12.71
C GLU A 160 19.33 -2.13 13.88
N ILE A 161 18.81 -0.91 13.68
CA ILE A 161 18.70 0.09 14.76
C ILE A 161 17.86 -0.44 15.92
N ILE A 162 16.73 -1.06 15.65
CA ILE A 162 15.85 -1.64 16.67
C ILE A 162 16.59 -2.74 17.44
N SER A 163 17.31 -3.62 16.73
CA SER A 163 18.12 -4.69 17.32
C SER A 163 19.21 -4.15 18.25
N MET A 164 19.91 -3.11 17.81
CA MET A 164 21.04 -2.50 18.56
C MET A 164 20.58 -1.64 19.74
N SER A 165 19.34 -1.18 19.77
CA SER A 165 18.83 -0.22 20.77
C SER A 165 18.25 -0.87 22.03
N GLY A 166 18.44 -2.18 22.23
CA GLY A 166 18.00 -2.88 23.43
C GLY A 166 16.48 -2.94 23.60
N VAL A 167 15.75 -2.91 22.50
CA VAL A 167 14.28 -3.04 22.49
C VAL A 167 13.89 -4.47 22.85
N PRO A 168 12.99 -4.70 23.84
CA PRO A 168 12.54 -6.05 24.17
C PRO A 168 11.88 -6.75 22.97
N ASN A 169 12.22 -8.01 22.75
CA ASN A 169 11.73 -8.82 21.61
C ASN A 169 11.97 -8.15 20.22
N ALA A 170 13.11 -7.50 20.06
CA ALA A 170 13.48 -6.78 18.82
C ALA A 170 13.36 -7.68 17.58
N GLU A 171 13.62 -8.99 17.70
CA GLU A 171 13.50 -9.98 16.61
C GLU A 171 12.08 -10.13 16.06
N ARG A 172 11.06 -9.78 16.86
CA ARG A 172 9.64 -9.79 16.46
C ARG A 172 9.13 -8.43 15.97
N ILE A 173 9.93 -7.38 16.17
CA ILE A 173 9.58 -6.00 15.81
C ILE A 173 10.36 -5.63 14.56
N LYS A 174 9.92 -6.16 13.42
CA LYS A 174 10.54 -5.86 12.12
C LYS A 174 9.66 -4.91 11.33
N LEU A 175 10.27 -3.96 10.66
CA LEU A 175 9.59 -3.07 9.72
C LEU A 175 8.91 -3.89 8.62
N LEU A 176 7.60 -3.77 8.49
CA LEU A 176 6.78 -4.54 7.56
C LEU A 176 6.95 -4.01 6.13
N HIS A 177 6.66 -2.73 5.96
CA HIS A 177 6.70 -2.08 4.66
C HIS A 177 7.31 -0.68 4.75
N VAL A 178 7.94 -0.26 3.66
CA VAL A 178 8.42 1.11 3.46
C VAL A 178 7.75 1.66 2.22
N PHE A 179 7.14 2.83 2.34
CA PHE A 179 6.55 3.55 1.22
C PHE A 179 7.16 4.93 1.15
N LYS A 180 7.27 5.48 -0.06
CA LYS A 180 7.76 6.84 -0.27
C LYS A 180 6.71 7.65 -1.03
N ASN A 181 6.42 8.85 -0.53
CA ASN A 181 5.62 9.84 -1.25
C ASN A 181 6.31 11.20 -1.16
N GLY A 182 6.80 11.69 -2.29
CA GLY A 182 7.60 12.91 -2.34
C GLY A 182 8.90 12.78 -1.53
N ASP A 183 9.05 13.62 -0.53
CA ASP A 183 10.17 13.65 0.42
C ASP A 183 9.86 12.95 1.76
N THR A 184 8.71 12.31 1.86
CA THR A 184 8.25 11.64 3.07
C THR A 184 8.37 10.13 2.93
N ALA A 185 9.03 9.47 3.89
CA ALA A 185 9.02 8.02 4.06
C ALA A 185 7.93 7.61 5.04
N PHE A 186 7.16 6.60 4.69
CA PHE A 186 6.16 5.95 5.54
C PHE A 186 6.73 4.60 5.98
N LEU A 187 6.87 4.42 7.29
CA LEU A 187 7.37 3.20 7.92
C LEU A 187 6.22 2.44 8.55
N ASP A 188 5.85 1.32 7.98
CA ASP A 188 4.80 0.46 8.50
C ASP A 188 5.38 -0.53 9.51
N MET A 189 5.15 -0.27 10.79
CA MET A 189 5.62 -1.06 11.90
C MET A 189 4.53 -2.01 12.39
N PRO A 190 4.86 -3.19 12.93
CA PRO A 190 3.88 -4.05 13.58
C PRO A 190 3.31 -3.36 14.84
N GLY A 191 2.07 -3.66 15.17
CA GLY A 191 1.38 -3.07 16.34
C GLY A 191 2.14 -3.25 17.65
N GLN A 192 2.94 -4.34 17.77
CA GLN A 192 3.82 -4.59 18.92
C GLN A 192 4.90 -3.51 19.12
N PHE A 193 5.22 -2.73 18.09
CA PHE A 193 6.19 -1.63 18.20
C PHE A 193 5.74 -0.58 19.22
N ALA A 194 4.46 -0.21 19.23
CA ALA A 194 3.93 0.72 20.22
C ALA A 194 4.05 0.18 21.65
N SER A 195 3.80 -1.11 21.84
CA SER A 195 3.97 -1.77 23.15
C SER A 195 5.43 -1.80 23.60
N ALA A 196 6.35 -2.03 22.67
CA ALA A 196 7.77 -2.03 22.93
C ALA A 196 8.29 -0.63 23.31
N LEU A 197 7.81 0.43 22.65
CA LEU A 197 8.11 1.81 23.04
C LEU A 197 7.63 2.10 24.46
N ASN A 198 6.42 1.66 24.83
CA ASN A 198 5.92 1.81 26.19
C ASN A 198 6.81 1.09 27.22
N ALA A 199 7.33 -0.09 26.87
CA ALA A 199 8.17 -0.89 27.77
C ALA A 199 9.54 -0.24 28.04
N ILE A 200 10.15 0.42 27.06
CA ILE A 200 11.46 1.08 27.23
C ILE A 200 11.37 2.48 27.83
N GLY A 201 10.16 3.02 27.96
CA GLY A 201 9.90 4.32 28.57
C GLY A 201 10.10 5.51 27.62
N LYS A 202 9.56 6.66 28.00
CA LYS A 202 9.44 7.85 27.14
C LYS A 202 10.76 8.34 26.57
N GLN A 203 11.78 8.45 27.40
CA GLN A 203 13.08 9.01 27.00
C GLN A 203 13.76 8.13 25.96
N LYS A 204 13.88 6.81 26.23
CA LYS A 204 14.49 5.86 25.28
C LYS A 204 13.68 5.75 24.00
N SER A 205 12.35 5.80 24.08
CA SER A 205 11.48 5.80 22.91
C SER A 205 11.72 7.01 22.01
N LEU A 206 11.84 8.21 22.59
CA LEU A 206 12.17 9.43 21.83
C LEU A 206 13.54 9.31 21.15
N LEU A 207 14.54 8.79 21.88
CA LEU A 207 15.87 8.57 21.31
C LEU A 207 15.83 7.55 20.17
N LEU A 208 15.09 6.45 20.32
CA LEU A 208 14.93 5.44 19.27
C LEU A 208 14.26 6.00 18.01
N ILE A 209 13.14 6.70 18.16
CA ILE A 209 12.46 7.35 17.04
C ILE A 209 13.38 8.38 16.36
N THR A 210 14.08 9.20 17.13
CA THR A 210 15.05 10.18 16.61
C THR A 210 16.19 9.48 15.86
N SER A 211 16.69 8.36 16.36
CA SER A 211 17.74 7.55 15.72
C SER A 211 17.29 7.02 14.37
N ILE A 212 16.07 6.48 14.30
CA ILE A 212 15.48 5.99 13.03
C ILE A 212 15.34 7.14 12.04
N VAL A 213 14.73 8.26 12.46
CA VAL A 213 14.50 9.44 11.61
C VAL A 213 15.83 9.98 11.10
N ARG A 214 16.83 10.10 11.98
CA ARG A 214 18.17 10.60 11.62
C ARG A 214 18.87 9.71 10.63
N THR A 215 18.86 8.40 10.84
CA THR A 215 19.45 7.44 9.89
C THR A 215 18.82 7.58 8.51
N ILE A 216 17.50 7.70 8.44
CA ILE A 216 16.81 7.81 7.15
C ILE A 216 17.13 9.12 6.46
N GLN A 217 17.08 10.25 7.17
CA GLN A 217 17.29 11.56 6.56
C GLN A 217 18.75 11.78 6.11
N GLU A 218 19.72 11.26 6.85
CA GLU A 218 21.13 11.47 6.53
C GLU A 218 21.62 10.54 5.41
N ASN A 219 21.02 9.34 5.25
CA ASN A 219 21.54 8.37 4.26
C ASN A 219 20.66 8.21 3.01
N PHE A 220 19.38 8.60 3.05
CA PHE A 220 18.44 8.30 1.97
C PHE A 220 17.81 9.55 1.34
N SER A 221 18.66 10.45 0.85
CA SER A 221 18.16 11.63 0.10
C SER A 221 17.23 11.20 -1.07
N PRO A 222 16.13 11.93 -1.36
CA PRO A 222 15.71 13.23 -0.81
C PRO A 222 14.74 13.16 0.38
N ILE A 223 14.72 12.07 1.16
CA ILE A 223 13.80 11.91 2.28
C ILE A 223 14.14 12.93 3.37
N SER A 224 13.20 13.82 3.68
CA SER A 224 13.32 14.84 4.72
C SER A 224 12.34 14.68 5.86
N GLN A 225 11.38 13.76 5.72
CA GLN A 225 10.32 13.53 6.68
C GLN A 225 10.05 12.03 6.83
N VAL A 226 9.63 11.61 8.03
CA VAL A 226 9.26 10.23 8.33
C VAL A 226 7.88 10.20 9.00
N ARG A 227 7.03 9.31 8.54
CA ARG A 227 5.75 8.98 9.16
C ARG A 227 5.72 7.52 9.55
N PHE A 228 5.21 7.25 10.75
CA PHE A 228 5.01 5.89 11.23
C PHE A 228 3.57 5.45 10.98
N LEU A 229 3.42 4.20 10.59
CA LEU A 229 2.15 3.47 10.55
C LEU A 229 2.27 2.29 11.51
N LEU A 230 1.14 1.81 12.01
CA LEU A 230 1.06 0.60 12.83
C LEU A 230 0.03 -0.34 12.19
N ASP A 231 0.48 -1.51 11.73
CA ASP A 231 -0.34 -2.46 10.98
C ASP A 231 -1.11 -1.77 9.84
N SER A 232 -0.39 -0.99 9.02
CA SER A 232 -0.88 -0.22 7.87
C SER A 232 -1.89 0.89 8.21
N LYS A 233 -2.03 1.27 9.49
CA LYS A 233 -2.95 2.32 9.95
C LYS A 233 -2.19 3.48 10.56
N SER A 234 -2.75 4.69 10.46
CA SER A 234 -2.22 5.83 11.20
C SER A 234 -2.36 5.58 12.70
N PRO A 235 -1.26 5.75 13.47
CA PRO A 235 -1.31 5.59 14.93
C PRO A 235 -2.27 6.60 15.57
N GLY A 236 -2.92 6.21 16.66
CA GLY A 236 -3.67 7.15 17.51
C GLY A 236 -2.74 8.06 18.31
N SER A 237 -3.27 9.21 18.74
CA SER A 237 -2.55 10.24 19.53
C SER A 237 -2.50 9.91 21.03
N GLY A 238 -2.23 8.68 21.43
CA GLY A 238 -2.31 8.30 22.86
C GLY A 238 -1.12 7.51 23.39
N GLY A 239 -0.06 7.35 22.60
CA GLY A 239 1.13 6.61 23.00
C GLY A 239 2.10 7.42 23.85
N ILE A 240 3.09 6.74 24.46
CA ILE A 240 4.16 7.39 25.25
C ILE A 240 5.00 8.37 24.40
N VAL A 241 5.03 8.12 23.08
CA VAL A 241 5.55 9.00 22.03
C VAL A 241 4.46 9.14 20.96
N ASP A 242 4.24 10.38 20.52
CA ASP A 242 3.28 10.64 19.45
C ASP A 242 3.84 10.20 18.09
N LEU A 243 3.36 9.05 17.60
CA LEU A 243 3.69 8.52 16.27
C LEU A 243 2.74 9.02 15.19
N SER A 244 1.66 9.72 15.52
CA SER A 244 0.67 10.22 14.56
C SER A 244 1.20 11.41 13.75
N SER A 245 2.15 12.12 14.31
CA SER A 245 2.78 13.30 13.72
C SER A 245 3.88 12.92 12.73
N VAL A 246 4.20 13.86 11.84
CA VAL A 246 5.36 13.76 10.93
C VAL A 246 6.63 14.10 11.72
N TRP A 247 7.61 13.22 11.62
CA TRP A 247 8.91 13.39 12.26
C TRP A 247 9.93 13.97 11.28
N LYS A 248 10.62 15.00 11.73
CA LYS A 248 11.74 15.60 11.00
C LYS A 248 12.78 16.15 11.97
N LEU A 249 14.04 16.08 11.61
CA LEU A 249 15.10 16.75 12.35
C LEU A 249 15.13 18.25 12.00
N PRO A 250 15.51 19.10 12.93
CA PRO A 250 15.81 20.50 12.63
C PRO A 250 16.94 20.57 11.57
N LYS A 251 16.81 21.48 10.61
CA LYS A 251 17.88 21.72 9.66
C LYS A 251 19.11 22.17 10.43
N LYS A 252 20.27 21.55 10.18
CA LYS A 252 21.56 22.09 10.63
C LYS A 252 21.72 23.46 9.96
N SER A 253 21.79 24.52 10.79
CA SER A 253 22.13 25.87 10.37
C SER A 253 23.59 25.92 9.93
#